data_fdfe91e82dd894932c15c8728ec2e66a
#
_entry.id   fdfe91e82dd894932c15c8728ec2e66a
#
_cell.length_a   1.000
_cell.length_b   1.000
_cell.length_c   1.000
_cell.angle_alpha   90.00
_cell.angle_beta   90.00
_cell.angle_gamma   90.00
#
_symmetry.space_group_name_H-M   'P 1'
#
loop_
_entity.id
_entity.type
_entity.pdbx_description
1 polymer ?
#
loop_
_entity_poly.entity_id
_entity_poly.type
_entity_poly.pdbx_seq_one_letter_code
_entity_poly.pdbx_strand_id
1 'polypeptide(L)'
;MWIRDARPDEADALTALVLRSKAHWGYDAAFLATCRDELTISPEELTARRIVVAEDDTAVLGVTSLEGRPPDGVLGLLFVEPSAIGGGIGRTLYAHVLDTARELGFKRLTIDSDPHAEPFYRALGARPAPAGEGPLPRLEVTLTPRADWAQAWTGGRRAVHLGNVAEFQGQFGEVTQEARRAAGHYASLAAFASPHPAALVLPRPVPGEWTALVARQLGWGQVEVYEELTGPDVLTRPALVRHLRGLGLPFVPWGHTDASGELSGRGLPPGALRYESKRASHTLFRRLAPDHPGIAVPEQWTPATRREAARLIAARARSGTATVVKSEHGAGGSGTRVLKRRARARSLPRGPLLLEEYVAGDGTPSDPTYDGLVDGDGQVHDVGVAAMDVADTAYQGATVGPGAVPEELAAHALRFGRAVGRELAATGYRGWYDVDFVTGPGGRLAPTEINLRLTGPSAAFMAKLRLDETRGGDHLVRSLDRVPLGARLPETELIAFLRELTERCAGIDAVLIPSIPTAGYEPDPYVGVLVAARTAGRLDAAEALVRAASTDLAGLFG
;
A
#
# COMPACT_ATOMS: atom_id res chain seq x y z
N MET A 1 -10.96 -16.66 -9.81
CA MET A 1 -12.13 -16.52 -8.91
C MET A 1 -12.61 -15.07 -8.96
N TRP A 2 -13.92 -14.84 -9.08
CA TRP A 2 -14.57 -13.51 -9.06
C TRP A 2 -15.85 -13.57 -8.21
N ILE A 3 -16.36 -12.39 -7.81
CA ILE A 3 -17.63 -12.26 -7.09
C ILE A 3 -18.65 -11.62 -8.03
N ARG A 4 -19.87 -12.15 -8.03
CA ARG A 4 -21.02 -11.62 -8.77
C ARG A 4 -22.32 -11.83 -8.02
N ASP A 5 -23.35 -11.12 -8.45
CA ASP A 5 -24.72 -11.39 -7.97
C ASP A 5 -25.15 -12.82 -8.30
N ALA A 6 -25.86 -13.44 -7.36
CA ALA A 6 -26.48 -14.74 -7.59
C ALA A 6 -27.61 -14.64 -8.62
N ARG A 7 -27.79 -15.67 -9.45
CA ARG A 7 -28.85 -15.73 -10.47
C ARG A 7 -30.07 -16.48 -9.93
N PRO A 8 -31.28 -16.13 -10.37
CA PRO A 8 -32.51 -16.77 -9.90
C PRO A 8 -32.55 -18.30 -10.10
N ASP A 9 -31.96 -18.78 -11.18
CA ASP A 9 -31.86 -20.22 -11.50
C ASP A 9 -30.82 -20.97 -10.66
N GLU A 10 -30.02 -20.29 -9.83
CA GLU A 10 -29.02 -20.89 -8.96
C GLU A 10 -29.52 -21.19 -7.54
N ALA A 11 -30.72 -20.73 -7.15
CA ALA A 11 -31.22 -20.78 -5.77
C ALA A 11 -31.13 -22.20 -5.15
N ASP A 12 -31.56 -23.24 -5.88
CA ASP A 12 -31.49 -24.63 -5.41
C ASP A 12 -30.04 -25.11 -5.26
N ALA A 13 -29.17 -24.75 -6.20
CA ALA A 13 -27.75 -25.12 -6.16
C ALA A 13 -27.04 -24.43 -4.99
N LEU A 14 -27.37 -23.16 -4.72
CA LEU A 14 -26.84 -22.40 -3.58
C LEU A 14 -27.32 -22.99 -2.25
N THR A 15 -28.59 -23.35 -2.15
CA THR A 15 -29.13 -24.07 -0.98
C THR A 15 -28.36 -25.36 -0.74
N ALA A 16 -28.13 -26.14 -1.80
CA ALA A 16 -27.35 -27.38 -1.70
C ALA A 16 -25.90 -27.12 -1.24
N LEU A 17 -25.24 -26.05 -1.72
CA LEU A 17 -23.90 -25.66 -1.27
C LEU A 17 -23.91 -25.30 0.22
N VAL A 18 -24.86 -24.48 0.68
CA VAL A 18 -25.00 -24.07 2.08
C VAL A 18 -25.13 -25.30 2.99
N LEU A 19 -25.99 -26.23 2.62
CA LEU A 19 -26.19 -27.47 3.39
C LEU A 19 -24.93 -28.37 3.40
N ARG A 20 -24.22 -28.51 2.28
CA ARG A 20 -22.93 -29.24 2.25
C ARG A 20 -21.88 -28.58 3.13
N SER A 21 -21.78 -27.25 3.06
CA SER A 21 -20.86 -26.48 3.90
C SER A 21 -21.17 -26.64 5.39
N LYS A 22 -22.44 -26.62 5.76
CA LYS A 22 -22.88 -26.83 7.16
C LYS A 22 -22.57 -28.26 7.62
N ALA A 23 -22.84 -29.27 6.79
CA ALA A 23 -22.57 -30.67 7.10
C ALA A 23 -21.08 -30.99 7.28
N HIS A 24 -20.18 -30.20 6.67
CA HIS A 24 -18.72 -30.39 6.78
C HIS A 24 -18.22 -30.36 8.23
N TRP A 25 -18.90 -29.66 9.11
CA TRP A 25 -18.54 -29.53 10.52
C TRP A 25 -19.00 -30.68 11.42
N GLY A 26 -19.50 -31.75 10.84
CA GLY A 26 -19.85 -32.99 11.56
C GLY A 26 -21.21 -33.00 12.22
N TYR A 27 -22.12 -32.08 11.84
CA TYR A 27 -23.50 -32.11 12.27
C TYR A 27 -24.24 -33.33 11.72
N ASP A 28 -25.09 -33.95 12.55
CA ASP A 28 -25.89 -35.10 12.13
C ASP A 28 -27.07 -34.71 11.21
N ALA A 29 -27.65 -35.68 10.55
CA ALA A 29 -28.74 -35.47 9.60
C ALA A 29 -30.02 -34.91 10.26
N ALA A 30 -30.25 -35.21 11.53
CA ALA A 30 -31.43 -34.71 12.26
C ALA A 30 -31.29 -33.22 12.54
N PHE A 31 -30.12 -32.77 12.97
CA PHE A 31 -29.82 -31.36 13.16
C PHE A 31 -29.87 -30.59 11.84
N LEU A 32 -29.27 -31.11 10.77
CA LEU A 32 -29.30 -30.49 9.44
C LEU A 32 -30.75 -30.35 8.91
N ALA A 33 -31.62 -31.29 9.22
CA ALA A 33 -33.04 -31.21 8.86
C ALA A 33 -33.76 -30.05 9.59
N THR A 34 -33.40 -29.73 10.84
CA THR A 34 -33.97 -28.60 11.57
C THR A 34 -33.53 -27.24 11.04
N CYS A 35 -32.32 -27.17 10.47
CA CYS A 35 -31.79 -25.93 9.89
C CYS A 35 -32.22 -25.71 8.43
N ARG A 36 -32.84 -26.69 7.78
CA ARG A 36 -33.09 -26.68 6.33
C ARG A 36 -33.93 -25.49 5.89
N ASP A 37 -35.02 -25.20 6.60
CA ASP A 37 -35.95 -24.13 6.23
C ASP A 37 -35.26 -22.76 6.31
N GLU A 38 -34.46 -22.53 7.34
CA GLU A 38 -33.69 -21.29 7.54
C GLU A 38 -32.57 -21.12 6.52
N LEU A 39 -31.96 -22.21 6.08
CA LEU A 39 -30.84 -22.23 5.14
C LEU A 39 -31.29 -22.37 3.67
N THR A 40 -32.58 -22.50 3.41
CA THR A 40 -33.13 -22.54 2.05
C THR A 40 -33.14 -21.13 1.44
N ILE A 41 -32.65 -21.02 0.23
CA ILE A 41 -32.60 -19.78 -0.53
C ILE A 41 -33.67 -19.85 -1.61
N SER A 42 -34.61 -18.90 -1.62
CA SER A 42 -35.59 -18.77 -2.69
C SER A 42 -35.12 -17.75 -3.74
N PRO A 43 -35.56 -17.85 -5.01
CA PRO A 43 -35.26 -16.87 -6.05
C PRO A 43 -35.64 -15.43 -5.67
N GLU A 44 -36.73 -15.26 -4.93
CA GLU A 44 -37.25 -13.95 -4.49
C GLU A 44 -36.31 -13.29 -3.45
N GLU A 45 -35.61 -14.09 -2.65
CA GLU A 45 -34.73 -13.60 -1.60
C GLU A 45 -33.39 -13.11 -2.12
N LEU A 46 -32.92 -13.55 -3.30
CA LEU A 46 -31.60 -13.24 -3.83
C LEU A 46 -31.32 -11.73 -3.85
N THR A 47 -32.23 -10.95 -4.38
CA THR A 47 -32.10 -9.49 -4.43
C THR A 47 -32.33 -8.84 -3.07
N ALA A 48 -33.36 -9.29 -2.31
CA ALA A 48 -33.69 -8.70 -1.03
C ALA A 48 -32.59 -8.88 0.02
N ARG A 49 -31.94 -10.04 0.02
CA ARG A 49 -30.80 -10.38 0.89
C ARG A 49 -29.45 -10.04 0.28
N ARG A 50 -29.39 -9.40 -0.92
CA ARG A 50 -28.17 -9.05 -1.65
C ARG A 50 -27.18 -10.22 -1.70
N ILE A 51 -27.65 -11.37 -2.20
CA ILE A 51 -26.87 -12.60 -2.25
C ILE A 51 -25.87 -12.52 -3.40
N VAL A 52 -24.60 -12.72 -3.08
CA VAL A 52 -23.51 -12.81 -4.06
C VAL A 52 -22.78 -14.14 -3.92
N VAL A 53 -22.17 -14.56 -5.01
CA VAL A 53 -21.39 -15.80 -5.09
C VAL A 53 -19.94 -15.52 -5.47
N ALA A 54 -19.02 -16.32 -4.92
CA ALA A 54 -17.66 -16.42 -5.42
C ALA A 54 -17.61 -17.64 -6.35
N GLU A 55 -17.19 -17.44 -7.60
CA GLU A 55 -17.04 -18.53 -8.57
C GLU A 55 -15.67 -18.47 -9.28
N ASP A 56 -15.25 -19.58 -9.85
CA ASP A 56 -14.15 -19.66 -10.80
C ASP A 56 -14.64 -20.22 -12.15
N ASP A 57 -13.71 -20.54 -13.05
CA ASP A 57 -14.04 -21.06 -14.39
C ASP A 57 -14.79 -22.41 -14.34
N THR A 58 -14.88 -23.06 -13.19
CA THR A 58 -15.39 -24.42 -13.04
C THR A 58 -16.66 -24.52 -12.20
N ALA A 59 -16.81 -23.69 -11.14
CA ALA A 59 -17.92 -23.83 -10.20
C ALA A 59 -18.10 -22.61 -9.29
N VAL A 60 -19.25 -22.56 -8.62
CA VAL A 60 -19.50 -21.68 -7.46
C VAL A 60 -18.78 -22.24 -6.25
N LEU A 61 -17.90 -21.45 -5.66
CA LEU A 61 -17.02 -21.82 -4.54
C LEU A 61 -17.55 -21.36 -3.18
N GLY A 62 -18.48 -20.41 -3.15
CA GLY A 62 -19.08 -19.93 -1.92
C GLY A 62 -20.15 -18.87 -2.17
N VAL A 63 -20.92 -18.58 -1.13
CA VAL A 63 -22.05 -17.66 -1.15
C VAL A 63 -22.06 -16.82 0.12
N THR A 64 -22.52 -15.56 0.00
CA THR A 64 -22.72 -14.66 1.14
C THR A 64 -23.92 -13.75 0.93
N SER A 65 -24.47 -13.20 2.05
CA SER A 65 -25.56 -12.23 1.99
C SER A 65 -25.30 -11.01 2.89
N LEU A 66 -25.85 -9.86 2.47
CA LEU A 66 -25.92 -8.64 3.27
C LEU A 66 -27.38 -8.22 3.43
N GLU A 67 -27.87 -8.29 4.65
CA GLU A 67 -29.30 -8.11 4.95
C GLU A 67 -29.55 -6.85 5.78
N GLY A 68 -30.80 -6.41 5.79
CA GLY A 68 -31.22 -5.24 6.57
C GLY A 68 -31.11 -3.91 5.81
N ARG A 69 -31.16 -2.83 6.57
CA ARG A 69 -31.11 -1.44 6.09
C ARG A 69 -30.15 -0.62 6.97
N PRO A 70 -29.39 0.33 6.39
CA PRO A 70 -28.55 1.21 7.20
C PRO A 70 -29.33 1.89 8.32
N PRO A 71 -28.72 2.13 9.51
CA PRO A 71 -27.29 1.94 9.79
C PRO A 71 -26.90 0.53 10.27
N ASP A 72 -27.85 -0.35 10.54
CA ASP A 72 -27.61 -1.68 11.13
C ASP A 72 -27.98 -2.78 10.13
N GLY A 73 -27.10 -3.75 9.94
CA GLY A 73 -27.30 -4.86 9.03
C GLY A 73 -26.92 -6.20 9.64
N VAL A 74 -27.14 -7.25 8.86
CA VAL A 74 -26.83 -8.63 9.21
C VAL A 74 -26.03 -9.27 8.09
N LEU A 75 -24.94 -9.94 8.43
CA LEU A 75 -24.33 -10.92 7.55
C LEU A 75 -25.07 -12.23 7.77
N GLY A 76 -26.05 -12.52 6.90
CA GLY A 76 -26.96 -13.65 7.09
C GLY A 76 -26.39 -14.98 6.61
N LEU A 77 -25.68 -14.97 5.49
CA LEU A 77 -25.03 -16.15 4.91
C LEU A 77 -23.54 -15.87 4.71
N LEU A 78 -22.70 -16.85 5.03
CA LEU A 78 -21.34 -16.94 4.55
C LEU A 78 -20.93 -18.42 4.58
N PHE A 79 -21.02 -19.07 3.43
CA PHE A 79 -20.72 -20.49 3.28
C PHE A 79 -19.77 -20.72 2.13
N VAL A 80 -18.87 -21.69 2.29
CA VAL A 80 -17.84 -22.04 1.31
C VAL A 80 -17.96 -23.53 0.99
N GLU A 81 -17.85 -23.87 -0.29
CA GLU A 81 -17.81 -25.27 -0.72
C GLU A 81 -16.72 -26.03 0.05
N PRO A 82 -17.01 -27.20 0.64
CA PRO A 82 -16.05 -27.93 1.47
C PRO A 82 -14.68 -28.13 0.84
N SER A 83 -14.63 -28.41 -0.46
CA SER A 83 -13.37 -28.58 -1.21
C SER A 83 -12.54 -27.30 -1.37
N ALA A 84 -13.14 -26.13 -1.15
CA ALA A 84 -12.51 -24.82 -1.29
C ALA A 84 -12.21 -24.15 0.07
N ILE A 85 -12.54 -24.82 1.19
CA ILE A 85 -12.22 -24.33 2.55
C ILE A 85 -10.69 -24.28 2.71
N GLY A 86 -10.19 -23.20 3.35
CA GLY A 86 -8.75 -22.95 3.49
C GLY A 86 -8.14 -22.17 2.32
N GLY A 87 -8.83 -22.08 1.16
CA GLY A 87 -8.40 -21.34 -0.02
C GLY A 87 -8.56 -19.80 0.04
N GLY A 88 -9.05 -19.25 1.17
CA GLY A 88 -9.26 -17.80 1.34
C GLY A 88 -10.61 -17.28 0.84
N ILE A 89 -11.47 -18.15 0.27
CA ILE A 89 -12.78 -17.77 -0.29
C ILE A 89 -13.65 -17.05 0.74
N GLY A 90 -13.78 -17.62 1.95
CA GLY A 90 -14.57 -16.99 3.02
C GLY A 90 -14.09 -15.60 3.39
N ARG A 91 -12.77 -15.37 3.41
CA ARG A 91 -12.20 -14.04 3.68
C ARG A 91 -12.53 -13.04 2.57
N THR A 92 -12.46 -13.47 1.31
CA THR A 92 -12.79 -12.62 0.17
C THR A 92 -14.28 -12.25 0.15
N LEU A 93 -15.18 -13.21 0.42
CA LEU A 93 -16.61 -12.96 0.56
C LEU A 93 -16.92 -12.01 1.72
N TYR A 94 -16.30 -12.22 2.87
CA TYR A 94 -16.43 -11.36 4.04
C TYR A 94 -15.98 -9.92 3.76
N ALA A 95 -14.82 -9.74 3.16
CA ALA A 95 -14.33 -8.42 2.77
C ALA A 95 -15.28 -7.71 1.80
N HIS A 96 -15.83 -8.45 0.82
CA HIS A 96 -16.82 -7.91 -0.11
C HIS A 96 -18.07 -7.41 0.61
N VAL A 97 -18.59 -8.18 1.58
CA VAL A 97 -19.75 -7.75 2.38
C VAL A 97 -19.46 -6.48 3.16
N LEU A 98 -18.28 -6.39 3.81
CA LEU A 98 -17.90 -5.19 4.56
C LEU A 98 -17.79 -3.96 3.66
N ASP A 99 -17.22 -4.12 2.46
CA ASP A 99 -17.07 -3.04 1.48
C ASP A 99 -18.45 -2.59 0.96
N THR A 100 -19.31 -3.52 0.57
CA THR A 100 -20.68 -3.24 0.13
C THR A 100 -21.50 -2.57 1.24
N ALA A 101 -21.37 -3.03 2.47
CA ALA A 101 -22.06 -2.45 3.61
C ALA A 101 -21.63 -0.99 3.86
N ARG A 102 -20.32 -0.67 3.75
CA ARG A 102 -19.84 0.71 3.85
C ARG A 102 -20.39 1.59 2.73
N GLU A 103 -20.39 1.11 1.50
CA GLU A 103 -20.94 1.82 0.33
C GLU A 103 -22.43 2.14 0.49
N LEU A 104 -23.19 1.23 1.08
CA LEU A 104 -24.60 1.40 1.36
C LEU A 104 -24.89 2.23 2.63
N GLY A 105 -23.86 2.61 3.40
CA GLY A 105 -24.00 3.45 4.59
C GLY A 105 -24.32 2.70 5.88
N PHE A 106 -24.12 1.38 5.92
CA PHE A 106 -24.18 0.63 7.18
C PHE A 106 -23.04 1.06 8.10
N LYS A 107 -23.30 1.06 9.40
CA LYS A 107 -22.30 1.38 10.45
C LYS A 107 -21.97 0.17 11.32
N ARG A 108 -22.82 -0.85 11.28
CA ARG A 108 -22.66 -2.05 12.08
C ARG A 108 -23.28 -3.25 11.37
N LEU A 109 -22.60 -4.39 11.46
CA LEU A 109 -23.13 -5.68 11.03
C LEU A 109 -23.16 -6.64 12.21
N THR A 110 -24.27 -7.35 12.37
CA THR A 110 -24.41 -8.45 13.31
C THR A 110 -24.21 -9.78 12.56
N ILE A 111 -23.62 -10.76 13.24
CA ILE A 111 -23.33 -12.09 12.72
C ILE A 111 -23.79 -13.10 13.77
N ASP A 112 -24.78 -13.92 13.46
CA ASP A 112 -25.12 -15.08 14.27
C ASP A 112 -24.27 -16.26 13.75
N SER A 113 -23.16 -16.51 14.43
CA SER A 113 -22.09 -17.37 13.94
C SER A 113 -22.30 -18.82 14.33
N ASP A 114 -22.03 -19.74 13.40
CA ASP A 114 -21.75 -21.13 13.78
C ASP A 114 -20.55 -21.14 14.76
N PRO A 115 -20.59 -21.95 15.85
CA PRO A 115 -19.48 -22.04 16.80
C PRO A 115 -18.14 -22.39 16.14
N HIS A 116 -18.13 -23.20 15.09
CA HIS A 116 -16.92 -23.56 14.33
C HIS A 116 -16.39 -22.38 13.49
N ALA A 117 -17.25 -21.42 13.10
CA ALA A 117 -16.85 -20.25 12.34
C ALA A 117 -16.53 -19.03 13.22
N GLU A 118 -16.85 -19.04 14.52
CA GLU A 118 -16.58 -17.91 15.43
C GLU A 118 -15.09 -17.50 15.41
N PRO A 119 -14.10 -18.43 15.48
CA PRO A 119 -12.69 -18.06 15.44
C PRO A 119 -12.30 -17.31 14.15
N PHE A 120 -12.90 -17.68 13.01
CA PHE A 120 -12.70 -17.01 11.73
C PHE A 120 -13.13 -15.54 11.78
N TYR A 121 -14.35 -15.26 12.25
CA TYR A 121 -14.85 -13.89 12.35
C TYR A 121 -14.08 -13.06 13.36
N ARG A 122 -13.71 -13.65 14.50
CA ARG A 122 -12.90 -12.96 15.53
C ARG A 122 -11.51 -12.61 15.01
N ALA A 123 -10.88 -13.50 14.25
CA ALA A 123 -9.60 -13.21 13.59
C ALA A 123 -9.70 -12.07 12.56
N LEU A 124 -10.91 -11.84 12.03
CA LEU A 124 -11.22 -10.74 11.11
C LEU A 124 -11.87 -9.51 11.81
N GLY A 125 -11.73 -9.40 13.12
CA GLY A 125 -12.08 -8.20 13.87
C GLY A 125 -13.50 -8.15 14.44
N ALA A 126 -14.33 -9.17 14.22
CA ALA A 126 -15.63 -9.25 14.88
C ALA A 126 -15.47 -9.44 16.40
N ARG A 127 -16.35 -8.83 17.17
CA ARG A 127 -16.33 -8.86 18.63
C ARG A 127 -17.59 -9.52 19.16
N PRO A 128 -17.55 -10.20 20.31
CA PRO A 128 -18.75 -10.69 20.94
C PRO A 128 -19.76 -9.55 21.17
N ALA A 129 -21.00 -9.79 20.82
CA ALA A 129 -22.14 -8.92 21.03
C ALA A 129 -23.09 -9.53 22.07
N PRO A 130 -24.03 -8.75 22.66
CA PRO A 130 -25.08 -9.31 23.50
C PRO A 130 -25.81 -10.44 22.80
N ALA A 131 -26.13 -11.51 23.53
CA ALA A 131 -26.79 -12.69 22.99
C ALA A 131 -28.09 -12.30 22.27
N GLY A 132 -28.32 -12.90 21.09
CA GLY A 132 -29.57 -12.78 20.37
C GLY A 132 -30.66 -13.69 20.96
N GLU A 133 -31.81 -13.77 20.28
CA GLU A 133 -32.91 -14.66 20.68
C GLU A 133 -32.61 -16.13 20.42
N GLY A 134 -31.59 -16.43 19.59
CA GLY A 134 -31.20 -17.78 19.18
C GLY A 134 -30.01 -18.35 19.97
N PRO A 135 -29.70 -19.64 19.78
CA PRO A 135 -28.63 -20.36 20.49
C PRO A 135 -27.22 -20.08 19.94
N LEU A 136 -27.08 -19.37 18.84
CA LEU A 136 -25.80 -19.13 18.17
C LEU A 136 -25.01 -18.00 18.86
N PRO A 137 -23.67 -18.09 18.90
CA PRO A 137 -22.82 -16.98 19.29
C PRO A 137 -23.08 -15.77 18.40
N ARG A 138 -23.41 -14.63 19.02
CA ARG A 138 -23.59 -13.36 18.31
C ARG A 138 -22.34 -12.55 18.33
N LEU A 139 -21.92 -12.13 17.16
CA LEU A 139 -20.78 -11.23 16.94
C LEU A 139 -21.24 -9.94 16.29
N GLU A 140 -20.44 -8.91 16.46
CA GLU A 140 -20.69 -7.58 15.87
C GLU A 140 -19.43 -7.06 15.21
N VAL A 141 -19.58 -6.40 14.07
CA VAL A 141 -18.56 -5.64 13.39
C VAL A 141 -18.99 -4.19 13.26
N THR A 142 -18.22 -3.27 13.84
CA THR A 142 -18.38 -1.85 13.61
C THR A 142 -17.67 -1.47 12.31
N LEU A 143 -18.39 -0.86 11.39
CA LEU A 143 -17.84 -0.39 10.13
C LEU A 143 -17.35 1.04 10.31
N THR A 144 -16.04 1.21 10.31
CA THR A 144 -15.45 2.56 10.23
C THR A 144 -15.67 3.12 8.83
N PRO A 145 -16.05 4.41 8.70
CA PRO A 145 -16.07 5.08 7.39
C PRO A 145 -14.70 4.93 6.71
N ARG A 146 -14.71 4.83 5.39
CA ARG A 146 -13.45 4.90 4.63
C ARG A 146 -12.77 6.22 4.96
N ALA A 147 -11.43 6.20 5.02
CA ALA A 147 -10.64 7.41 5.23
C ALA A 147 -10.95 8.43 4.11
N ASP A 148 -11.16 9.70 4.47
CA ASP A 148 -11.54 10.75 3.52
C ASP A 148 -10.58 10.84 2.33
N TRP A 149 -9.27 10.65 2.57
CA TRP A 149 -8.28 10.64 1.51
C TRP A 149 -8.46 9.49 0.50
N ALA A 150 -8.86 8.30 0.97
CA ALA A 150 -9.07 7.14 0.09
C ALA A 150 -10.32 7.35 -0.79
N GLN A 151 -11.35 7.98 -0.23
CA GLN A 151 -12.54 8.39 -1.00
C GLN A 151 -12.18 9.47 -2.02
N ALA A 152 -11.37 10.46 -1.65
CA ALA A 152 -10.89 11.51 -2.54
C ALA A 152 -9.97 10.96 -3.65
N TRP A 153 -9.20 9.89 -3.38
CA TRP A 153 -8.23 9.31 -4.32
C TRP A 153 -8.87 8.60 -5.50
N THR A 154 -9.75 7.64 -5.22
CA THR A 154 -10.37 6.79 -6.26
C THR A 154 -11.91 6.78 -6.22
N GLY A 155 -12.54 7.61 -5.41
CA GLY A 155 -13.98 7.54 -5.16
C GLY A 155 -14.39 6.27 -4.42
N GLY A 156 -13.46 5.65 -3.69
CA GLY A 156 -13.67 4.35 -3.06
C GLY A 156 -13.80 3.18 -4.05
N ARG A 157 -13.60 3.43 -5.35
CA ARG A 157 -13.72 2.42 -6.42
C ARG A 157 -12.42 1.69 -6.66
N ARG A 158 -12.52 0.55 -7.31
CA ARG A 158 -11.37 -0.14 -7.90
C ARG A 158 -10.68 0.77 -8.91
N ALA A 159 -9.40 0.52 -9.18
CA ALA A 159 -8.60 1.34 -10.08
C ALA A 159 -7.68 0.51 -10.99
N VAL A 160 -7.31 1.08 -12.13
CA VAL A 160 -6.24 0.58 -13.00
C VAL A 160 -4.94 1.22 -12.56
N HIS A 161 -3.96 0.42 -12.16
CA HIS A 161 -2.68 0.89 -11.65
C HIS A 161 -1.57 0.79 -12.69
N LEU A 162 -0.73 1.82 -12.79
CA LEU A 162 0.39 1.86 -13.73
C LEU A 162 1.72 1.92 -12.96
N GLY A 163 2.55 0.89 -13.14
CA GLY A 163 3.89 0.80 -12.54
C GLY A 163 4.95 1.57 -13.35
N ASN A 164 4.73 2.86 -13.60
CA ASN A 164 5.53 3.69 -14.50
C ASN A 164 6.71 4.42 -13.85
N VAL A 165 7.39 3.78 -12.88
CA VAL A 165 8.49 4.37 -12.09
C VAL A 165 9.62 4.92 -12.98
N ALA A 166 10.17 4.09 -13.87
CA ALA A 166 11.29 4.50 -14.74
C ALA A 166 10.88 5.58 -15.75
N GLU A 167 9.63 5.53 -16.23
CA GLU A 167 9.05 6.54 -17.13
C GLU A 167 8.94 7.89 -16.43
N PHE A 168 8.41 7.91 -15.20
CA PHE A 168 8.32 9.13 -14.40
C PHE A 168 9.71 9.74 -14.13
N GLN A 169 10.69 8.92 -13.71
CA GLN A 169 12.06 9.37 -13.46
C GLN A 169 12.71 9.94 -14.73
N GLY A 170 12.40 9.34 -15.89
CA GLY A 170 12.93 9.76 -17.19
C GLY A 170 12.55 11.18 -17.61
N GLN A 171 11.51 11.77 -17.03
CA GLN A 171 11.11 13.17 -17.29
C GLN A 171 12.13 14.19 -16.75
N PHE A 172 12.93 13.81 -15.75
CA PHE A 172 13.85 14.70 -15.05
C PHE A 172 15.32 14.48 -15.42
N GLY A 173 15.62 13.52 -16.27
CA GLY A 173 16.97 13.25 -16.73
C GLY A 173 17.16 11.83 -17.26
N GLU A 174 18.38 11.53 -17.67
CA GLU A 174 18.73 10.21 -18.17
C GLU A 174 18.68 9.17 -17.04
N VAL A 175 17.90 8.11 -17.25
CA VAL A 175 17.82 6.96 -16.36
C VAL A 175 18.83 5.89 -16.82
N THR A 176 19.84 5.62 -16.00
CA THR A 176 20.83 4.58 -16.31
C THR A 176 20.18 3.19 -16.42
N GLN A 177 20.85 2.24 -17.05
CA GLN A 177 20.33 0.88 -17.17
C GLN A 177 20.12 0.23 -15.79
N GLU A 178 21.04 0.46 -14.84
CA GLU A 178 20.91 -0.02 -13.46
C GLU A 178 19.70 0.59 -12.75
N ALA A 179 19.53 1.93 -12.83
CA ALA A 179 18.38 2.61 -12.27
C ALA A 179 17.06 2.16 -12.90
N ARG A 180 17.04 1.93 -14.22
CA ARG A 180 15.86 1.38 -14.92
C ARG A 180 15.53 -0.03 -14.44
N ARG A 181 16.55 -0.87 -14.20
CA ARG A 181 16.37 -2.23 -13.67
C ARG A 181 15.78 -2.18 -12.26
N ALA A 182 16.35 -1.38 -11.37
CA ALA A 182 15.83 -1.19 -10.01
C ALA A 182 14.39 -0.63 -10.01
N ALA A 183 14.12 0.39 -10.82
CA ALA A 183 12.78 0.95 -11.00
C ALA A 183 11.77 -0.09 -11.52
N GLY A 184 12.21 -1.03 -12.38
CA GLY A 184 11.38 -2.13 -12.86
C GLY A 184 10.95 -3.10 -11.76
N HIS A 185 11.81 -3.38 -10.78
CA HIS A 185 11.42 -4.19 -9.60
C HIS A 185 10.50 -3.40 -8.67
N TYR A 186 10.83 -2.14 -8.43
CA TYR A 186 10.06 -1.25 -7.57
C TYR A 186 8.64 -0.99 -8.12
N ALA A 187 8.46 -1.11 -9.44
CA ALA A 187 7.17 -0.94 -10.09
C ALA A 187 6.08 -1.92 -9.60
N SER A 188 6.45 -3.07 -9.00
CA SER A 188 5.47 -3.98 -8.38
C SER A 188 4.73 -3.34 -7.20
N LEU A 189 5.29 -2.30 -6.56
CA LEU A 189 4.60 -1.50 -5.54
C LEU A 189 3.37 -0.77 -6.10
N ALA A 190 3.26 -0.62 -7.42
CA ALA A 190 2.04 -0.09 -8.03
C ALA A 190 0.80 -0.94 -7.72
N ALA A 191 0.95 -2.22 -7.34
CA ALA A 191 -0.16 -3.02 -6.85
C ALA A 191 -0.88 -2.38 -5.65
N PHE A 192 -0.15 -1.56 -4.89
CA PHE A 192 -0.62 -0.83 -3.72
C PHE A 192 -0.87 0.65 -4.02
N ALA A 193 -1.09 1.04 -5.28
CA ALA A 193 -1.35 2.44 -5.66
C ALA A 193 -2.73 2.93 -5.19
N SER A 194 -3.66 2.03 -4.94
CA SER A 194 -4.92 2.29 -4.25
C SER A 194 -5.33 1.05 -3.44
N PRO A 195 -6.32 1.17 -2.53
CA PRO A 195 -6.77 0.02 -1.73
C PRO A 195 -7.37 -1.12 -2.56
N HIS A 196 -7.88 -0.84 -3.75
CA HIS A 196 -8.66 -1.78 -4.55
C HIS A 196 -8.17 -1.84 -6.01
N PRO A 197 -7.13 -2.62 -6.35
CA PRO A 197 -6.70 -2.81 -7.72
C PRO A 197 -7.77 -3.57 -8.53
N ALA A 198 -7.97 -3.15 -9.79
CA ALA A 198 -8.76 -3.88 -10.78
C ALA A 198 -7.84 -4.48 -11.85
N ALA A 199 -6.86 -3.69 -12.28
CA ALA A 199 -5.85 -4.10 -13.24
C ALA A 199 -4.50 -3.49 -12.88
N LEU A 200 -3.43 -4.22 -13.14
CA LEU A 200 -2.04 -3.79 -12.98
C LEU A 200 -1.37 -3.77 -14.35
N VAL A 201 -0.71 -2.67 -14.69
CA VAL A 201 0.18 -2.56 -15.85
C VAL A 201 1.60 -2.44 -15.32
N LEU A 202 2.42 -3.44 -15.55
CA LEU A 202 3.75 -3.57 -14.98
C LEU A 202 4.83 -3.71 -16.07
N PRO A 203 6.00 -3.05 -15.92
CA PRO A 203 7.08 -3.12 -16.90
C PRO A 203 7.86 -4.43 -16.85
N ARG A 204 7.61 -5.28 -15.86
CA ARG A 204 8.25 -6.60 -15.68
C ARG A 204 7.22 -7.65 -15.31
N PRO A 205 7.45 -8.91 -15.71
CA PRO A 205 6.61 -10.01 -15.25
C PRO A 205 6.75 -10.20 -13.73
N VAL A 206 5.64 -10.61 -13.11
CA VAL A 206 5.57 -10.98 -11.70
C VAL A 206 5.26 -12.48 -11.57
N PRO A 207 5.63 -13.13 -10.46
CA PRO A 207 5.27 -14.53 -10.25
C PRO A 207 3.76 -14.75 -10.36
N GLY A 208 3.33 -15.79 -11.08
CA GLY A 208 1.93 -15.99 -11.43
C GLY A 208 0.97 -16.08 -10.24
N GLU A 209 1.43 -16.61 -9.10
CA GLU A 209 0.62 -16.72 -7.87
C GLU A 209 0.75 -15.51 -6.92
N TRP A 210 1.60 -14.55 -7.24
CA TRP A 210 1.88 -13.42 -6.35
C TRP A 210 0.64 -12.58 -6.05
N THR A 211 -0.12 -12.19 -7.08
CA THR A 211 -1.34 -11.39 -6.90
C THR A 211 -2.39 -12.12 -6.07
N ALA A 212 -2.51 -13.43 -6.23
CA ALA A 212 -3.40 -14.26 -5.42
C ALA A 212 -2.95 -14.31 -3.95
N LEU A 213 -1.63 -14.38 -3.70
CA LEU A 213 -1.07 -14.35 -2.34
C LEU A 213 -1.35 -13.01 -1.65
N VAL A 214 -1.14 -11.89 -2.34
CA VAL A 214 -1.45 -10.55 -1.83
C VAL A 214 -2.96 -10.37 -1.63
N ALA A 215 -3.78 -10.77 -2.60
CA ALA A 215 -5.23 -10.67 -2.55
C ALA A 215 -5.81 -11.38 -1.32
N ARG A 216 -5.31 -12.57 -0.99
CA ARG A 216 -5.72 -13.29 0.23
C ARG A 216 -5.44 -12.51 1.52
N GLN A 217 -4.37 -11.71 1.57
CA GLN A 217 -4.04 -10.93 2.75
C GLN A 217 -4.88 -9.66 2.87
N LEU A 218 -5.16 -9.01 1.74
CA LEU A 218 -5.81 -7.69 1.68
C LEU A 218 -7.29 -7.75 1.28
N GLY A 219 -7.84 -8.93 1.01
CA GLY A 219 -9.23 -9.08 0.58
C GLY A 219 -9.50 -8.45 -0.79
N TRP A 220 -8.51 -8.49 -1.72
CA TRP A 220 -8.76 -8.01 -3.09
C TRP A 220 -9.63 -9.00 -3.86
N GLY A 221 -10.47 -8.48 -4.75
CA GLY A 221 -11.12 -9.28 -5.79
C GLY A 221 -10.12 -9.69 -6.89
N GLN A 222 -10.64 -10.20 -8.00
CA GLN A 222 -9.81 -10.53 -9.16
C GLN A 222 -9.08 -9.30 -9.69
N VAL A 223 -7.79 -9.45 -9.97
CA VAL A 223 -6.93 -8.42 -10.53
C VAL A 223 -6.37 -8.90 -11.86
N GLU A 224 -6.63 -8.15 -12.94
CA GLU A 224 -6.00 -8.39 -14.23
C GLU A 224 -4.55 -7.90 -14.19
N VAL A 225 -3.61 -8.65 -14.78
CA VAL A 225 -2.19 -8.26 -14.81
C VAL A 225 -1.71 -8.20 -16.26
N TYR A 226 -1.17 -7.06 -16.63
CA TYR A 226 -0.59 -6.78 -17.94
C TYR A 226 0.89 -6.50 -17.76
N GLU A 227 1.71 -7.41 -18.20
CA GLU A 227 3.16 -7.45 -17.94
C GLU A 227 3.97 -7.00 -19.16
N GLU A 228 5.23 -6.64 -18.91
CA GLU A 228 6.18 -6.16 -19.92
C GLU A 228 5.66 -4.93 -20.70
N LEU A 229 4.92 -4.05 -19.98
CA LEU A 229 4.30 -2.87 -20.55
C LEU A 229 4.62 -1.62 -19.74
N THR A 230 5.03 -0.57 -20.45
CA THR A 230 5.07 0.80 -19.92
C THR A 230 3.81 1.56 -20.37
N GLY A 231 3.59 2.77 -19.87
CA GLY A 231 2.49 3.63 -20.33
C GLY A 231 2.49 3.85 -21.84
N PRO A 232 3.62 4.23 -22.46
CA PRO A 232 3.76 4.32 -23.92
C PRO A 232 3.43 3.02 -24.67
N ASP A 233 3.86 1.84 -24.14
CA ASP A 233 3.57 0.55 -24.78
C ASP A 233 2.06 0.25 -24.82
N VAL A 234 1.34 0.59 -23.74
CA VAL A 234 -0.13 0.47 -23.70
C VAL A 234 -0.77 1.33 -24.78
N LEU A 235 -0.33 2.57 -24.96
CA LEU A 235 -0.87 3.49 -25.97
C LEU A 235 -0.70 2.96 -27.41
N THR A 236 0.33 2.16 -27.67
CA THR A 236 0.53 1.52 -28.99
C THR A 236 -0.41 0.32 -29.24
N ARG A 237 -1.21 -0.09 -28.25
CA ARG A 237 -2.12 -1.25 -28.30
C ARG A 237 -3.60 -0.81 -28.21
N PRO A 238 -4.24 -0.39 -29.31
CA PRO A 238 -5.58 0.19 -29.27
C PRO A 238 -6.67 -0.71 -28.65
N ALA A 239 -6.53 -2.03 -28.76
CA ALA A 239 -7.46 -2.98 -28.15
C ALA A 239 -7.35 -2.94 -26.62
N LEU A 240 -6.12 -2.91 -26.08
CA LEU A 240 -5.88 -2.83 -24.65
C LEU A 240 -6.33 -1.47 -24.09
N VAL A 241 -6.05 -0.37 -24.78
CA VAL A 241 -6.54 0.96 -24.38
C VAL A 241 -8.07 0.97 -24.30
N ARG A 242 -8.76 0.43 -25.32
CA ARG A 242 -10.23 0.35 -25.29
C ARG A 242 -10.75 -0.52 -24.15
N HIS A 243 -10.10 -1.65 -23.88
CA HIS A 243 -10.47 -2.53 -22.76
C HIS A 243 -10.31 -1.80 -21.42
N LEU A 244 -9.12 -1.28 -21.10
CA LEU A 244 -8.83 -0.60 -19.84
C LEU A 244 -9.73 0.63 -19.62
N ARG A 245 -9.97 1.44 -20.67
CA ARG A 245 -10.93 2.56 -20.59
C ARG A 245 -12.38 2.09 -20.46
N GLY A 246 -12.71 0.97 -21.09
CA GLY A 246 -14.05 0.34 -21.03
C GLY A 246 -14.43 -0.13 -19.63
N LEU A 247 -13.46 -0.37 -18.75
CA LEU A 247 -13.73 -0.66 -17.33
C LEU A 247 -14.40 0.52 -16.60
N GLY A 248 -14.30 1.74 -17.11
CA GLY A 248 -14.87 2.95 -16.50
C GLY A 248 -14.25 3.29 -15.13
N LEU A 249 -13.05 2.80 -14.86
CA LEU A 249 -12.35 2.93 -13.59
C LEU A 249 -11.28 4.05 -13.64
N PRO A 250 -10.93 4.66 -12.49
CA PRO A 250 -9.83 5.60 -12.43
C PRO A 250 -8.50 4.92 -12.76
N PHE A 251 -7.61 5.67 -13.45
CA PHE A 251 -6.23 5.29 -13.65
C PHE A 251 -5.37 5.92 -12.57
N VAL A 252 -4.56 5.12 -11.90
CA VAL A 252 -3.65 5.54 -10.85
C VAL A 252 -2.23 5.20 -11.27
N PRO A 253 -1.46 6.17 -11.80
CA PRO A 253 -0.04 5.98 -12.08
C PRO A 253 0.77 6.06 -10.79
N TRP A 254 1.96 5.43 -10.80
CA TRP A 254 2.95 5.67 -9.75
C TRP A 254 3.37 7.14 -9.71
N GLY A 255 3.53 7.77 -10.87
CA GLY A 255 3.74 9.19 -11.04
C GLY A 255 3.16 9.68 -12.38
N HIS A 256 2.80 10.95 -12.44
CA HIS A 256 2.18 11.53 -13.63
C HIS A 256 3.19 11.69 -14.77
N THR A 257 2.85 11.15 -15.94
CA THR A 257 3.59 11.29 -17.21
C THR A 257 2.61 11.63 -18.33
N ASP A 258 3.13 12.04 -19.48
CA ASP A 258 2.28 12.33 -20.64
C ASP A 258 1.43 11.09 -21.02
N ALA A 259 2.05 9.91 -21.02
CA ALA A 259 1.32 8.67 -21.34
C ALA A 259 0.23 8.35 -20.31
N SER A 260 0.51 8.53 -19.01
CA SER A 260 -0.53 8.33 -17.99
C SER A 260 -1.65 9.36 -18.09
N GLY A 261 -1.33 10.59 -18.47
CA GLY A 261 -2.30 11.66 -18.75
C GLY A 261 -3.20 11.33 -19.94
N GLU A 262 -2.61 10.81 -21.03
CA GLU A 262 -3.36 10.36 -22.19
C GLU A 262 -4.27 9.16 -21.86
N LEU A 263 -3.76 8.15 -21.14
CA LEU A 263 -4.53 6.96 -20.75
C LEU A 263 -5.74 7.32 -19.86
N SER A 264 -5.55 8.22 -18.90
CA SER A 264 -6.60 8.64 -17.97
C SER A 264 -7.52 9.73 -18.51
N GLY A 265 -7.13 10.41 -19.60
CA GLY A 265 -7.77 11.64 -20.08
C GLY A 265 -7.57 12.85 -19.14
N ARG A 266 -6.61 12.79 -18.22
CA ARG A 266 -6.33 13.81 -17.21
C ARG A 266 -4.83 14.08 -17.10
N GLY A 267 -4.31 14.94 -17.97
CA GLY A 267 -2.95 15.45 -17.88
C GLY A 267 -2.80 16.55 -16.82
N LEU A 268 -1.59 16.71 -16.30
CA LEU A 268 -1.26 17.84 -15.45
C LEU A 268 -0.88 19.08 -16.30
N PRO A 269 -1.18 20.30 -15.82
CA PRO A 269 -0.73 21.51 -16.50
C PRO A 269 0.80 21.64 -16.47
N PRO A 270 1.40 22.34 -17.44
CA PRO A 270 2.84 22.58 -17.46
C PRO A 270 3.34 23.20 -16.15
N GLY A 271 4.43 22.66 -15.62
CA GLY A 271 5.05 23.13 -14.37
C GLY A 271 4.39 22.64 -13.08
N ALA A 272 3.34 21.80 -13.15
CA ALA A 272 2.73 21.20 -11.96
C ALA A 272 3.72 20.35 -11.15
N LEU A 273 4.67 19.69 -11.84
CA LEU A 273 5.73 18.87 -11.22
C LEU A 273 6.99 19.68 -10.82
N ARG A 274 6.96 21.00 -10.86
CA ARG A 274 8.16 21.83 -10.60
C ARG A 274 8.82 21.58 -9.25
N TYR A 275 8.04 21.18 -8.25
CA TYR A 275 8.54 20.96 -6.90
C TYR A 275 9.14 19.55 -6.69
N GLU A 276 9.17 18.70 -7.72
CA GLU A 276 10.03 17.50 -7.75
C GLU A 276 11.53 17.90 -7.78
N SER A 277 11.84 19.15 -8.19
CA SER A 277 13.18 19.74 -8.03
C SER A 277 13.45 20.10 -6.57
N LYS A 278 14.52 19.53 -5.97
CA LYS A 278 14.97 19.81 -4.60
C LYS A 278 15.32 21.30 -4.38
N ARG A 279 15.70 22.00 -5.44
CA ARG A 279 15.92 23.47 -5.40
C ARG A 279 14.60 24.23 -5.28
N ALA A 280 13.61 23.83 -6.07
CA ALA A 280 12.31 24.49 -6.05
C ALA A 280 11.56 24.20 -4.75
N SER A 281 11.62 22.95 -4.26
CA SER A 281 11.02 22.57 -2.97
C SER A 281 11.68 23.33 -1.80
N HIS A 282 13.01 23.45 -1.78
CA HIS A 282 13.70 24.24 -0.76
C HIS A 282 13.29 25.74 -0.78
N THR A 283 13.09 26.33 -1.95
CA THR A 283 12.59 27.71 -2.07
C THR A 283 11.18 27.84 -1.47
N LEU A 284 10.32 26.85 -1.72
CA LEU A 284 8.99 26.78 -1.11
C LEU A 284 9.08 26.64 0.41
N PHE A 285 9.92 25.75 0.91
CA PHE A 285 10.10 25.53 2.34
C PHE A 285 10.53 26.80 3.08
N ARG A 286 11.50 27.53 2.53
CA ARG A 286 11.92 28.81 3.10
C ARG A 286 10.81 29.85 3.16
N ARG A 287 9.89 29.85 2.20
CA ARG A 287 8.75 30.76 2.18
C ARG A 287 7.69 30.40 3.23
N LEU A 288 7.48 29.09 3.47
CA LEU A 288 6.44 28.60 4.39
C LEU A 288 6.91 28.50 5.86
N ALA A 289 8.20 28.25 6.09
CA ALA A 289 8.73 27.97 7.42
C ALA A 289 8.47 29.08 8.47
N PRO A 290 8.46 30.40 8.15
CA PRO A 290 8.18 31.42 9.15
C PRO A 290 6.84 31.25 9.90
N ASP A 291 5.84 30.67 9.25
CA ASP A 291 4.52 30.41 9.84
C ASP A 291 4.44 29.05 10.57
N HIS A 292 5.55 28.32 10.62
CA HIS A 292 5.62 26.95 11.18
C HIS A 292 6.80 26.80 12.16
N PRO A 293 6.66 27.19 13.44
CA PRO A 293 7.77 27.23 14.41
C PRO A 293 8.50 25.88 14.61
N GLY A 294 7.81 24.73 14.37
CA GLY A 294 8.41 23.40 14.43
C GLY A 294 9.32 23.05 13.24
N ILE A 295 9.42 23.93 12.24
CA ILE A 295 10.20 23.69 11.01
C ILE A 295 11.50 24.48 11.05
N ALA A 296 12.60 23.83 10.65
CA ALA A 296 13.92 24.44 10.51
C ALA A 296 14.51 24.08 9.15
N VAL A 297 14.38 25.00 8.18
CA VAL A 297 14.89 24.76 6.82
C VAL A 297 16.41 24.88 6.80
N PRO A 298 17.16 23.82 6.42
CA PRO A 298 18.62 23.87 6.33
C PRO A 298 19.08 24.83 5.24
N GLU A 299 20.25 25.43 5.40
CA GLU A 299 20.84 26.23 4.33
C GLU A 299 21.15 25.39 3.10
N GLN A 300 20.86 25.93 1.91
CA GLN A 300 21.15 25.29 0.63
C GLN A 300 21.97 26.22 -0.27
N TRP A 301 22.98 25.67 -0.94
CA TRP A 301 23.85 26.37 -1.87
C TRP A 301 23.84 25.68 -3.24
N THR A 302 23.90 26.48 -4.29
CA THR A 302 23.88 26.03 -5.69
C THR A 302 25.17 26.49 -6.40
N PRO A 303 26.32 25.84 -6.14
CA PRO A 303 27.60 26.25 -6.72
C PRO A 303 27.57 26.08 -8.25
N ALA A 304 28.04 27.08 -8.98
CA ALA A 304 28.08 27.07 -10.43
C ALA A 304 29.08 26.04 -10.99
N THR A 305 30.10 25.67 -10.21
CA THR A 305 31.15 24.74 -10.62
C THR A 305 31.50 23.74 -9.52
N ARG A 306 32.02 22.56 -9.92
CA ARG A 306 32.55 21.57 -8.97
C ARG A 306 33.74 22.12 -8.14
N ARG A 307 34.49 23.09 -8.68
CA ARG A 307 35.60 23.74 -7.93
C ARG A 307 35.03 24.61 -6.81
N GLU A 308 33.98 25.36 -7.08
CA GLU A 308 33.28 26.16 -6.08
C GLU A 308 32.66 25.27 -5.01
N ALA A 309 31.96 24.21 -5.41
CA ALA A 309 31.41 23.19 -4.49
C ALA A 309 32.50 22.64 -3.57
N ALA A 310 33.66 22.25 -4.12
CA ALA A 310 34.77 21.71 -3.34
C ALA A 310 35.36 22.74 -2.36
N ARG A 311 35.40 24.04 -2.73
CA ARG A 311 35.85 25.13 -1.83
C ARG A 311 34.88 25.30 -0.66
N LEU A 312 33.55 25.30 -0.94
CA LEU A 312 32.51 25.43 0.10
C LEU A 312 32.57 24.24 1.06
N ILE A 313 32.62 23.00 0.54
CA ILE A 313 32.73 21.78 1.36
C ILE A 313 34.00 21.86 2.22
N ALA A 314 35.12 22.30 1.65
CA ALA A 314 36.38 22.46 2.39
C ALA A 314 36.32 23.53 3.47
N ALA A 315 35.58 24.61 3.24
CA ALA A 315 35.38 25.67 4.24
C ALA A 315 34.54 25.14 5.43
N ARG A 316 33.44 24.49 5.16
CA ARG A 316 32.56 23.88 6.17
C ARG A 316 33.27 22.76 6.97
N ALA A 317 34.04 21.92 6.28
CA ALA A 317 34.84 20.88 6.94
C ALA A 317 35.92 21.45 7.90
N ARG A 318 36.46 22.66 7.63
CA ARG A 318 37.39 23.33 8.55
C ARG A 318 36.71 23.83 9.83
N SER A 319 35.43 24.23 9.74
CA SER A 319 34.61 24.59 10.90
C SER A 319 33.94 23.38 11.59
N GLY A 320 34.33 22.16 11.21
CA GLY A 320 33.81 20.94 11.82
C GLY A 320 32.39 20.56 11.36
N THR A 321 31.83 21.25 10.34
CA THR A 321 30.47 20.99 9.86
C THR A 321 30.46 20.09 8.62
N ALA A 322 29.59 19.08 8.61
CA ALA A 322 29.36 18.25 7.44
C ALA A 322 28.53 18.98 6.38
N THR A 323 28.59 18.50 5.15
CA THR A 323 27.81 19.02 4.02
C THR A 323 27.13 17.88 3.30
N VAL A 324 25.83 18.01 3.02
CA VAL A 324 25.10 17.09 2.17
C VAL A 324 25.26 17.54 0.71
N VAL A 325 25.64 16.61 -0.15
CA VAL A 325 25.68 16.82 -1.61
C VAL A 325 24.49 16.08 -2.19
N LYS A 326 23.65 16.78 -2.95
CA LYS A 326 22.44 16.21 -3.57
C LYS A 326 22.46 16.46 -5.08
N SER A 327 21.91 15.55 -5.87
CA SER A 327 21.42 15.83 -7.21
C SER A 327 20.10 16.61 -7.13
N GLU A 328 19.77 17.42 -8.14
CA GLU A 328 18.54 18.19 -8.16
C GLU A 328 17.29 17.28 -8.19
N HIS A 329 17.36 16.19 -8.94
CA HIS A 329 16.33 15.16 -8.99
C HIS A 329 16.95 13.81 -8.60
N GLY A 330 16.17 12.92 -8.04
CA GLY A 330 16.57 11.57 -7.62
C GLY A 330 15.52 10.93 -6.74
N ALA A 331 15.51 9.62 -6.66
CA ALA A 331 14.58 8.85 -5.83
C ALA A 331 15.34 7.95 -4.85
N GLY A 332 14.75 7.69 -3.67
CA GLY A 332 15.27 6.75 -2.67
C GLY A 332 16.68 7.07 -2.16
N GLY A 333 17.05 8.36 -2.08
CA GLY A 333 18.39 8.79 -1.65
C GLY A 333 19.47 8.71 -2.73
N SER A 334 19.12 8.30 -3.96
CA SER A 334 20.09 8.28 -5.08
C SER A 334 20.65 9.67 -5.35
N GLY A 335 21.99 9.76 -5.46
CA GLY A 335 22.67 11.04 -5.66
C GLY A 335 22.84 11.90 -4.41
N THR A 336 22.52 11.39 -3.22
CA THR A 336 22.73 12.07 -1.92
C THR A 336 23.95 11.49 -1.23
N ARG A 337 24.84 12.36 -0.70
CA ARG A 337 26.05 11.96 0.05
C ARG A 337 26.34 12.95 1.17
N VAL A 338 26.66 12.45 2.35
CA VAL A 338 27.15 13.26 3.47
C VAL A 338 28.68 13.31 3.46
N LEU A 339 29.24 14.51 3.36
CA LEU A 339 30.68 14.74 3.34
C LEU A 339 31.14 15.42 4.64
N LYS A 340 31.84 14.69 5.48
CA LYS A 340 32.44 15.17 6.75
C LYS A 340 33.84 15.72 6.58
N ARG A 341 34.46 15.54 5.39
CA ARG A 341 35.85 15.90 5.08
C ARG A 341 35.93 16.63 3.74
N ARG A 342 37.07 17.22 3.45
CA ARG A 342 37.33 17.87 2.15
C ARG A 342 37.15 16.88 1.00
N ALA A 343 36.46 17.31 -0.04
CA ALA A 343 36.30 16.57 -1.29
C ALA A 343 37.10 17.21 -2.42
N ARG A 344 37.69 16.40 -3.30
CA ARG A 344 38.29 16.87 -4.53
C ARG A 344 37.23 17.18 -5.56
N ALA A 345 37.34 18.30 -6.31
CA ALA A 345 36.34 18.66 -7.32
C ALA A 345 36.04 17.54 -8.33
N ARG A 346 37.05 16.72 -8.69
CA ARG A 346 36.91 15.60 -9.61
C ARG A 346 36.11 14.42 -9.04
N SER A 347 36.00 14.31 -7.72
CA SER A 347 35.20 13.24 -7.04
C SER A 347 33.74 13.62 -6.85
N LEU A 348 33.33 14.85 -7.14
CA LEU A 348 31.96 15.29 -7.11
C LEU A 348 31.23 14.89 -8.39
N PRO A 349 29.93 14.58 -8.34
CA PRO A 349 29.11 14.27 -9.51
C PRO A 349 29.23 15.32 -10.62
N ARG A 350 28.97 14.93 -11.85
CA ARG A 350 28.82 15.86 -12.99
C ARG A 350 27.37 16.36 -13.02
N GLY A 351 27.19 17.61 -13.44
CA GLY A 351 25.86 18.26 -13.54
C GLY A 351 25.61 19.27 -12.43
N PRO A 352 24.41 19.82 -12.37
CA PRO A 352 23.99 20.72 -11.30
C PRO A 352 24.10 20.05 -9.94
N LEU A 353 24.82 20.69 -9.01
CA LEU A 353 24.99 20.21 -7.64
C LEU A 353 24.21 21.10 -6.67
N LEU A 354 23.54 20.48 -5.74
CA LEU A 354 23.02 21.11 -4.56
C LEU A 354 23.89 20.72 -3.37
N LEU A 355 24.29 21.71 -2.59
CA LEU A 355 24.93 21.50 -1.30
C LEU A 355 23.96 21.96 -0.22
N GLU A 356 23.86 21.19 0.85
CA GLU A 356 22.94 21.50 1.92
C GLU A 356 23.63 21.33 3.27
N GLU A 357 23.19 22.11 4.23
CA GLU A 357 23.60 21.96 5.60
C GLU A 357 23.22 20.57 6.12
N TYR A 358 24.18 19.90 6.76
CA TYR A 358 23.89 18.65 7.41
C TYR A 358 23.20 18.90 8.74
N VAL A 359 21.97 18.41 8.85
CA VAL A 359 21.21 18.42 10.11
C VAL A 359 21.61 17.15 10.87
N ALA A 360 22.24 17.33 12.03
CA ALA A 360 22.54 16.23 12.91
C ALA A 360 21.24 15.80 13.60
N GLY A 361 20.91 14.52 13.53
CA GLY A 361 19.79 13.95 14.29
C GLY A 361 20.00 14.10 15.80
N ASP A 362 18.92 14.18 16.53
CA ASP A 362 18.89 14.30 18.00
C ASP A 362 18.88 12.93 18.71
N GLY A 363 19.01 11.83 17.97
CA GLY A 363 18.90 10.47 18.48
C GLY A 363 17.51 9.87 18.35
N THR A 364 16.56 10.59 17.75
CA THR A 364 15.26 10.03 17.36
C THR A 364 15.48 8.89 16.35
N PRO A 365 14.88 7.71 16.59
CA PRO A 365 15.26 6.50 15.84
C PRO A 365 14.88 6.53 14.35
N SER A 366 14.01 7.45 13.92
CA SER A 366 13.54 7.53 12.53
C SER A 366 13.15 8.94 12.14
N ASP A 367 13.37 9.27 10.88
CA ASP A 367 12.96 10.53 10.28
C ASP A 367 11.50 10.43 9.80
N PRO A 368 10.65 11.43 10.05
CA PRO A 368 9.27 11.38 9.58
C PRO A 368 9.15 11.79 8.10
N THR A 369 8.13 11.25 7.44
CA THR A 369 7.58 11.78 6.19
C THR A 369 6.10 12.01 6.34
N TYR A 370 5.60 13.07 5.73
CA TYR A 370 4.18 13.35 5.62
C TYR A 370 3.70 12.97 4.22
N ASP A 371 2.65 12.18 4.15
CA ASP A 371 1.95 11.83 2.91
C ASP A 371 0.60 12.56 2.84
N GLY A 372 0.32 13.15 1.70
CA GLY A 372 -0.92 13.87 1.41
C GLY A 372 -1.42 13.65 0.00
N LEU A 373 -2.64 14.07 -0.23
CA LEU A 373 -3.33 14.00 -1.51
C LEU A 373 -3.92 15.36 -1.87
N VAL A 374 -3.69 15.81 -3.10
CA VAL A 374 -4.47 16.89 -3.72
C VAL A 374 -5.47 16.26 -4.67
N ASP A 375 -6.76 16.38 -4.36
CA ASP A 375 -7.84 15.78 -5.16
C ASP A 375 -8.15 16.54 -6.46
N GLY A 376 -9.14 16.05 -7.22
CA GLY A 376 -9.54 16.66 -8.49
C GLY A 376 -10.00 18.11 -8.38
N ASP A 377 -10.56 18.50 -7.23
CA ASP A 377 -11.08 19.83 -6.94
C ASP A 377 -10.01 20.76 -6.33
N GLY A 378 -8.82 20.23 -6.04
CA GLY A 378 -7.71 20.95 -5.43
C GLY A 378 -7.80 21.00 -3.90
N GLN A 379 -8.62 20.18 -3.27
CA GLN A 379 -8.64 20.04 -1.82
C GLN A 379 -7.47 19.15 -1.36
N VAL A 380 -6.93 19.49 -0.21
CA VAL A 380 -5.80 18.77 0.41
C VAL A 380 -6.34 17.83 1.47
N HIS A 381 -6.01 16.55 1.33
CA HIS A 381 -6.35 15.50 2.28
C HIS A 381 -5.09 14.93 2.91
N ASP A 382 -5.09 14.79 4.25
CA ASP A 382 -4.00 14.10 4.94
C ASP A 382 -4.14 12.58 4.77
N VAL A 383 -3.09 11.94 4.33
CA VAL A 383 -2.97 10.48 4.39
C VAL A 383 -2.41 10.08 5.75
N GLY A 384 -1.30 10.70 6.14
CA GLY A 384 -0.72 10.47 7.45
C GLY A 384 0.75 10.85 7.54
N VAL A 385 1.36 10.44 8.64
CA VAL A 385 2.80 10.59 8.88
C VAL A 385 3.40 9.20 9.10
N ALA A 386 4.50 8.90 8.41
CA ALA A 386 5.25 7.66 8.55
C ALA A 386 6.61 7.93 9.19
N ALA A 387 7.15 6.94 9.88
CA ALA A 387 8.54 6.89 10.34
C ALA A 387 9.38 6.18 9.29
N MET A 388 10.31 6.88 8.64
CA MET A 388 11.21 6.30 7.65
C MET A 388 12.37 5.57 8.33
N ASP A 389 12.75 4.42 7.80
CA ASP A 389 14.04 3.78 8.05
C ASP A 389 15.00 4.16 6.94
N VAL A 390 16.09 4.84 7.32
CA VAL A 390 17.10 5.37 6.39
C VAL A 390 18.49 4.89 6.81
N ALA A 391 19.18 4.18 5.95
CA ALA A 391 20.57 3.77 6.14
C ALA A 391 21.48 4.36 5.07
N ASP A 392 22.59 4.98 5.47
CA ASP A 392 23.55 5.61 4.56
C ASP A 392 22.91 6.55 3.51
N THR A 393 21.91 7.34 3.93
CA THR A 393 21.09 8.23 3.09
C THR A 393 20.15 7.52 2.11
N ALA A 394 20.03 6.20 2.16
CA ALA A 394 19.12 5.42 1.32
C ALA A 394 17.91 4.95 2.13
N TYR A 395 16.73 5.13 1.56
CA TYR A 395 15.47 4.62 2.10
C TYR A 395 15.49 3.08 2.14
N GLN A 396 15.12 2.50 3.28
CA GLN A 396 15.05 1.05 3.50
C GLN A 396 13.61 0.56 3.70
N GLY A 397 12.74 1.44 4.17
CA GLY A 397 11.36 1.16 4.49
C GLY A 397 10.73 2.25 5.34
N ALA A 398 9.49 2.05 5.74
CA ALA A 398 8.78 2.97 6.63
C ALA A 398 7.78 2.22 7.51
N THR A 399 7.50 2.79 8.67
CA THR A 399 6.45 2.31 9.58
C THR A 399 5.32 3.33 9.64
N VAL A 400 4.09 2.88 9.44
CA VAL A 400 2.86 3.69 9.56
C VAL A 400 1.95 3.11 10.65
N GLY A 401 1.13 3.95 11.24
CA GLY A 401 0.13 3.56 12.23
C GLY A 401 0.35 4.20 13.60
N PRO A 402 -0.44 3.81 14.61
CA PRO A 402 -0.43 4.45 15.92
C PRO A 402 0.94 4.41 16.59
N GLY A 403 1.43 5.58 17.02
CA GLY A 403 2.70 5.68 17.73
C GLY A 403 3.96 5.43 16.89
N ALA A 404 3.85 5.27 15.56
CA ALA A 404 5.01 5.15 14.67
C ALA A 404 5.90 6.40 14.71
N VAL A 405 5.28 7.57 14.81
CA VAL A 405 5.96 8.86 14.97
C VAL A 405 5.47 9.52 16.27
N PRO A 406 6.35 10.15 17.07
CA PRO A 406 5.95 10.94 18.23
C PRO A 406 4.90 11.99 17.88
N GLU A 407 3.87 12.14 18.69
CA GLU A 407 2.69 12.98 18.40
C GLU A 407 3.05 14.43 18.05
N GLU A 408 3.99 15.02 18.76
CA GLU A 408 4.44 16.39 18.51
C GLU A 408 5.10 16.55 17.13
N LEU A 409 5.98 15.62 16.75
CA LEU A 409 6.61 15.60 15.43
C LEU A 409 5.59 15.37 14.32
N ALA A 410 4.66 14.43 14.52
CA ALA A 410 3.57 14.18 13.59
C ALA A 410 2.70 15.43 13.39
N ALA A 411 2.39 16.17 14.47
CA ALA A 411 1.62 17.41 14.40
C ALA A 411 2.36 18.51 13.62
N HIS A 412 3.69 18.61 13.75
CA HIS A 412 4.49 19.55 12.96
C HIS A 412 4.50 19.16 11.48
N ALA A 413 4.75 17.89 11.16
CA ALA A 413 4.74 17.38 9.80
C ALA A 413 3.39 17.58 9.11
N LEU A 414 2.27 17.25 9.79
CA LEU A 414 0.90 17.44 9.28
C LEU A 414 0.61 18.91 8.95
N ARG A 415 0.90 19.84 9.85
CA ARG A 415 0.64 21.26 9.61
C ARG A 415 1.43 21.79 8.42
N PHE A 416 2.71 21.43 8.34
CA PHE A 416 3.59 21.88 7.26
C PHE A 416 3.25 21.22 5.93
N GLY A 417 3.01 19.90 5.93
CA GLY A 417 2.62 19.14 4.75
C GLY A 417 1.33 19.66 4.12
N ARG A 418 0.31 20.02 4.93
CA ARG A 418 -0.91 20.69 4.43
C ARG A 418 -0.62 22.05 3.78
N ALA A 419 0.30 22.84 4.34
CA ALA A 419 0.69 24.11 3.75
C ALA A 419 1.38 23.88 2.39
N VAL A 420 2.26 22.90 2.27
CA VAL A 420 2.85 22.47 0.99
C VAL A 420 1.75 22.03 0.03
N GLY A 421 0.81 21.20 0.45
CA GLY A 421 -0.29 20.72 -0.40
C GLY A 421 -1.13 21.84 -1.00
N ARG A 422 -1.44 22.89 -0.23
CA ARG A 422 -2.15 24.08 -0.75
C ARG A 422 -1.37 24.79 -1.87
N GLU A 423 -0.06 24.89 -1.73
CA GLU A 423 0.80 25.44 -2.77
C GLU A 423 0.86 24.57 -4.02
N LEU A 424 0.91 23.25 -3.84
CA LEU A 424 0.82 22.29 -4.94
C LEU A 424 -0.51 22.43 -5.68
N ALA A 425 -1.62 22.47 -4.95
CA ALA A 425 -2.96 22.68 -5.52
C ALA A 425 -3.04 23.96 -6.36
N ALA A 426 -2.45 25.06 -5.87
CA ALA A 426 -2.40 26.35 -6.57
C ALA A 426 -1.58 26.30 -7.87
N THR A 427 -0.64 25.33 -8.02
CA THR A 427 0.08 25.11 -9.29
C THR A 427 -0.68 24.23 -10.28
N GLY A 428 -1.86 23.76 -9.91
CA GLY A 428 -2.63 22.79 -10.69
C GLY A 428 -2.20 21.35 -10.51
N TYR A 429 -1.30 21.05 -9.55
CA TYR A 429 -0.99 19.66 -9.20
C TYR A 429 -2.23 18.95 -8.66
N ARG A 430 -2.41 17.70 -9.07
CA ARG A 430 -3.44 16.78 -8.60
C ARG A 430 -2.80 15.41 -8.46
N GLY A 431 -2.88 14.82 -7.26
CA GLY A 431 -2.29 13.52 -7.01
C GLY A 431 -1.69 13.40 -5.62
N TRP A 432 -1.04 12.28 -5.41
CA TRP A 432 -0.31 11.97 -4.19
C TRP A 432 0.98 12.78 -4.11
N TYR A 433 1.32 13.26 -2.93
CA TYR A 433 2.62 13.89 -2.66
C TYR A 433 3.08 13.52 -1.26
N ASP A 434 4.39 13.57 -1.04
CA ASP A 434 4.96 13.53 0.29
C ASP A 434 5.93 14.70 0.55
N VAL A 435 6.26 14.87 1.81
CA VAL A 435 7.31 15.79 2.29
C VAL A 435 8.18 15.02 3.27
N ASP A 436 9.44 14.82 2.91
CA ASP A 436 10.42 14.15 3.75
C ASP A 436 11.10 15.13 4.70
N PHE A 437 11.31 14.67 5.95
CA PHE A 437 11.97 15.46 6.98
C PHE A 437 13.14 14.70 7.60
N VAL A 438 14.08 15.45 8.14
CA VAL A 438 15.07 14.98 9.12
C VAL A 438 14.74 15.61 10.46
N THR A 439 14.77 14.81 11.51
CA THR A 439 14.56 15.31 12.89
C THR A 439 15.86 15.91 13.39
N GLY A 440 15.84 17.21 13.61
CA GLY A 440 16.98 17.99 14.10
C GLY A 440 16.95 18.24 15.60
N PRO A 441 17.94 18.98 16.11
CA PRO A 441 18.04 19.32 17.53
C PRO A 441 16.77 19.98 18.07
N GLY A 442 16.33 19.55 19.26
CA GLY A 442 15.15 20.07 19.92
C GLY A 442 13.83 19.66 19.26
N GLY A 443 13.80 18.53 18.52
CA GLY A 443 12.60 18.01 17.89
C GLY A 443 12.07 18.86 16.72
N ARG A 444 12.90 19.76 16.15
CA ARG A 444 12.51 20.54 14.96
C ARG A 444 12.70 19.71 13.70
N LEU A 445 11.73 19.80 12.80
CA LEU A 445 11.77 19.08 11.53
C LEU A 445 12.46 19.94 10.45
N ALA A 446 13.42 19.34 9.75
CA ALA A 446 14.09 19.92 8.61
C ALA A 446 13.56 19.26 7.32
N PRO A 447 12.71 19.96 6.53
CA PRO A 447 12.20 19.41 5.28
C PRO A 447 13.33 19.29 4.24
N THR A 448 13.39 18.14 3.56
CA THR A 448 14.50 17.80 2.66
C THR A 448 14.12 17.74 1.19
N GLU A 449 12.91 17.29 0.88
CA GLU A 449 12.38 17.19 -0.49
C GLU A 449 10.85 17.05 -0.51
N ILE A 450 10.26 17.30 -1.66
CA ILE A 450 8.87 16.99 -2.00
C ILE A 450 8.91 15.94 -3.09
N ASN A 451 8.11 14.90 -2.96
CA ASN A 451 7.91 13.89 -3.98
C ASN A 451 6.47 13.99 -4.52
N LEU A 452 6.30 14.20 -5.83
CA LEU A 452 5.00 14.38 -6.47
C LEU A 452 4.53 13.09 -7.16
N ARG A 453 4.52 12.02 -6.41
CA ARG A 453 4.23 10.65 -6.83
C ARG A 453 3.95 9.75 -5.63
N LEU A 454 3.57 8.51 -5.90
CA LEU A 454 3.59 7.47 -4.87
C LEU A 454 5.04 7.19 -4.43
N THR A 455 5.22 6.84 -3.18
CA THR A 455 6.52 6.57 -2.55
C THR A 455 6.48 5.27 -1.75
N GLY A 456 7.58 4.88 -1.10
CA GLY A 456 7.61 3.67 -0.27
C GLY A 456 6.53 3.63 0.81
N PRO A 457 6.35 4.69 1.60
CA PRO A 457 5.31 4.76 2.62
C PRO A 457 3.88 4.59 2.08
N SER A 458 3.60 5.02 0.85
CA SER A 458 2.25 4.93 0.28
C SER A 458 1.70 3.49 0.25
N ALA A 459 2.56 2.50 -0.04
CA ALA A 459 2.17 1.09 -0.01
C ALA A 459 1.77 0.63 1.41
N ALA A 460 2.48 1.12 2.43
CA ALA A 460 2.17 0.80 3.82
C ALA A 460 0.84 1.45 4.27
N PHE A 461 0.55 2.69 3.86
CA PHE A 461 -0.74 3.34 4.13
C PHE A 461 -1.91 2.59 3.48
N MET A 462 -1.76 2.16 2.21
CA MET A 462 -2.79 1.39 1.50
C MET A 462 -3.03 0.03 2.16
N ALA A 463 -1.96 -0.68 2.53
CA ALA A 463 -2.06 -1.96 3.22
C ALA A 463 -2.71 -1.80 4.60
N LYS A 464 -2.31 -0.76 5.38
CA LYS A 464 -2.94 -0.45 6.67
C LYS A 464 -4.43 -0.24 6.51
N LEU A 465 -4.84 0.61 5.57
CA LEU A 465 -6.25 0.89 5.32
C LEU A 465 -7.03 -0.41 5.06
N ARG A 466 -6.53 -1.26 4.15
CA ARG A 466 -7.20 -2.53 3.84
C ARG A 466 -7.26 -3.50 5.01
N LEU A 467 -6.19 -3.59 5.79
CA LEU A 467 -6.18 -4.44 6.97
C LEU A 467 -7.16 -3.95 8.03
N ASP A 468 -7.23 -2.63 8.26
CA ASP A 468 -8.16 -2.04 9.21
C ASP A 468 -9.62 -2.22 8.75
N GLU A 469 -9.88 -2.10 7.45
CA GLU A 469 -11.19 -2.34 6.86
C GLU A 469 -11.64 -3.81 6.91
N THR A 470 -10.71 -4.75 6.66
CA THR A 470 -11.05 -6.18 6.47
C THR A 470 -10.84 -7.02 7.72
N ARG A 471 -10.01 -6.58 8.66
CA ARG A 471 -9.67 -7.32 9.90
C ARG A 471 -10.04 -6.53 11.15
N GLY A 472 -10.51 -5.29 11.01
CA GLY A 472 -10.80 -4.40 12.11
C GLY A 472 -9.57 -4.02 12.93
N GLY A 473 -9.73 -3.02 13.80
CA GLY A 473 -8.65 -2.53 14.65
C GLY A 473 -7.76 -1.50 13.94
N ASP A 474 -6.63 -1.21 14.53
CA ASP A 474 -5.69 -0.20 14.10
C ASP A 474 -4.31 -0.85 13.99
N HIS A 475 -3.90 -1.17 12.76
CA HIS A 475 -2.65 -1.86 12.50
C HIS A 475 -1.47 -0.91 12.41
N LEU A 476 -0.33 -1.36 12.92
CA LEU A 476 0.99 -0.88 12.52
C LEU A 476 1.41 -1.66 11.29
N VAL A 477 1.90 -0.97 10.26
CA VAL A 477 2.42 -1.61 9.04
C VAL A 477 3.83 -1.08 8.79
N ARG A 478 4.76 -1.99 8.54
CA ARG A 478 6.15 -1.68 8.19
C ARG A 478 6.47 -2.21 6.81
N SER A 479 6.94 -1.34 5.93
CA SER A 479 7.55 -1.75 4.67
C SER A 479 9.03 -2.10 4.89
N LEU A 480 9.45 -3.18 4.28
CA LEU A 480 10.83 -3.64 4.20
C LEU A 480 11.12 -3.81 2.70
N ASP A 481 11.59 -2.74 2.06
CA ASP A 481 11.69 -2.70 0.60
C ASP A 481 12.82 -3.57 0.05
N ARG A 482 13.80 -3.88 0.90
CA ARG A 482 14.94 -4.71 0.51
C ARG A 482 15.37 -5.64 1.65
N VAL A 483 14.79 -6.83 1.67
CA VAL A 483 15.25 -7.93 2.53
C VAL A 483 16.15 -8.83 1.70
N PRO A 484 17.47 -8.87 1.94
CA PRO A 484 18.37 -9.74 1.19
C PRO A 484 17.99 -11.20 1.37
N LEU A 485 17.99 -11.96 0.28
CA LEU A 485 17.84 -13.41 0.30
C LEU A 485 19.23 -14.06 0.33
N GLY A 486 19.39 -15.09 1.14
CA GLY A 486 20.63 -15.86 1.20
C GLY A 486 20.95 -16.66 -0.07
N ALA A 487 19.95 -16.86 -0.93
CA ALA A 487 20.10 -17.55 -2.21
C ALA A 487 19.10 -17.05 -3.26
N ARG A 488 19.44 -17.24 -4.54
CA ARG A 488 18.50 -17.07 -5.66
C ARG A 488 17.55 -18.24 -5.68
N LEU A 489 16.26 -17.95 -5.71
CA LEU A 489 15.22 -18.98 -5.77
C LEU A 489 14.57 -19.00 -7.16
N PRO A 490 14.28 -20.19 -7.75
CA PRO A 490 13.33 -20.30 -8.84
C PRO A 490 11.97 -19.73 -8.44
N GLU A 491 11.14 -19.38 -9.41
CA GLU A 491 9.83 -18.74 -9.14
C GLU A 491 8.95 -19.57 -8.20
N THR A 492 8.84 -20.87 -8.46
CA THR A 492 8.05 -21.80 -7.62
C THR A 492 8.53 -21.85 -6.18
N GLU A 493 9.84 -21.89 -5.98
CA GLU A 493 10.48 -21.91 -4.66
C GLU A 493 10.32 -20.57 -3.94
N LEU A 494 10.43 -19.46 -4.66
CA LEU A 494 10.21 -18.12 -4.09
C LEU A 494 8.76 -17.99 -3.60
N ILE A 495 7.78 -18.41 -4.38
CA ILE A 495 6.37 -18.37 -3.97
C ILE A 495 6.10 -19.31 -2.79
N ALA A 496 6.69 -20.50 -2.80
CA ALA A 496 6.57 -21.43 -1.66
C ALA A 496 7.18 -20.82 -0.39
N PHE A 497 8.35 -20.23 -0.47
CA PHE A 497 9.00 -19.52 0.64
C PHE A 497 8.15 -18.35 1.17
N LEU A 498 7.61 -17.50 0.28
CA LEU A 498 6.76 -16.38 0.69
C LEU A 498 5.43 -16.86 1.32
N ARG A 499 4.89 -17.99 0.88
CA ARG A 499 3.71 -18.62 1.48
C ARG A 499 4.01 -19.12 2.88
N GLU A 500 5.12 -19.85 3.07
CA GLU A 500 5.57 -20.32 4.38
C GLU A 500 5.80 -19.15 5.35
N LEU A 501 6.48 -18.09 4.91
CA LEU A 501 6.66 -16.88 5.72
C LEU A 501 5.34 -16.25 6.14
N THR A 502 4.35 -16.22 5.22
CA THR A 502 3.01 -15.70 5.52
C THR A 502 2.33 -16.52 6.62
N GLU A 503 2.43 -17.85 6.57
CA GLU A 503 1.89 -18.75 7.59
C GLU A 503 2.60 -18.60 8.94
N ARG A 504 3.93 -18.49 8.92
CA ARG A 504 4.74 -18.29 10.14
C ARG A 504 4.41 -16.94 10.81
N CYS A 505 4.24 -15.88 10.03
CA CYS A 505 3.80 -14.57 10.56
C CYS A 505 2.39 -14.66 11.16
N ALA A 506 1.47 -15.37 10.50
CA ALA A 506 0.13 -15.58 11.03
C ALA A 506 0.15 -16.33 12.39
N GLY A 507 1.08 -17.27 12.57
CA GLY A 507 1.29 -17.99 13.84
C GLY A 507 1.69 -17.11 15.03
N ILE A 508 2.15 -15.88 14.78
CA ILE A 508 2.48 -14.87 15.81
C ILE A 508 1.54 -13.66 15.77
N ASP A 509 0.33 -13.82 15.22
CA ASP A 509 -0.67 -12.76 15.03
C ASP A 509 -0.15 -11.54 14.24
N ALA A 510 0.67 -11.78 13.24
CA ALA A 510 1.14 -10.78 12.29
C ALA A 510 0.72 -11.14 10.86
N VAL A 511 0.74 -10.16 9.98
CA VAL A 511 0.42 -10.32 8.56
C VAL A 511 1.67 -10.05 7.74
N LEU A 512 1.96 -10.89 6.76
CA LEU A 512 2.99 -10.64 5.77
C LEU A 512 2.35 -10.51 4.38
N ILE A 513 2.77 -9.48 3.64
CA ILE A 513 2.31 -9.17 2.30
C ILE A 513 3.54 -8.98 1.41
N PRO A 514 3.81 -9.87 0.44
CA PRO A 514 4.90 -9.67 -0.50
C PRO A 514 4.67 -8.45 -1.39
N SER A 515 5.61 -7.51 -1.42
CA SER A 515 5.47 -6.26 -2.18
C SER A 515 6.40 -6.16 -3.40
N ILE A 516 7.64 -6.66 -3.30
CA ILE A 516 8.61 -6.68 -4.41
C ILE A 516 9.10 -8.13 -4.61
N PRO A 517 8.37 -8.96 -5.39
CA PRO A 517 8.74 -10.36 -5.58
C PRO A 517 9.79 -10.55 -6.68
N THR A 518 9.89 -9.61 -7.64
CA THR A 518 10.65 -9.78 -8.88
C THR A 518 12.16 -9.70 -8.71
N ALA A 519 12.67 -9.18 -7.59
CA ALA A 519 14.08 -9.04 -7.32
C ALA A 519 14.74 -10.30 -6.74
N GLY A 520 13.97 -11.32 -6.38
CA GLY A 520 14.48 -12.62 -5.91
C GLY A 520 15.30 -13.40 -6.96
N TYR A 521 15.22 -12.99 -8.23
CA TYR A 521 15.95 -13.61 -9.35
C TYR A 521 17.28 -12.90 -9.70
N GLU A 522 17.56 -11.76 -9.08
CA GLU A 522 18.74 -10.95 -9.36
C GLU A 522 20.03 -11.62 -8.84
N PRO A 523 21.22 -11.21 -9.32
CA PRO A 523 22.51 -11.71 -8.78
C PRO A 523 22.65 -11.47 -7.28
N ASP A 524 22.20 -10.29 -6.80
CA ASP A 524 22.08 -9.97 -5.37
C ASP A 524 20.58 -10.02 -5.00
N PRO A 525 20.04 -11.23 -4.72
CA PRO A 525 18.61 -11.41 -4.62
C PRO A 525 18.06 -10.77 -3.34
N TYR A 526 16.89 -10.18 -3.47
CA TYR A 526 16.14 -9.64 -2.34
C TYR A 526 14.64 -9.71 -2.61
N VAL A 527 13.86 -9.55 -1.57
CA VAL A 527 12.41 -9.36 -1.67
C VAL A 527 12.00 -8.10 -0.91
N GLY A 528 10.94 -7.46 -1.38
CA GLY A 528 10.22 -6.46 -0.59
C GLY A 528 9.00 -7.11 0.05
N VAL A 529 8.73 -6.76 1.30
CA VAL A 529 7.53 -7.20 2.02
C VAL A 529 6.94 -6.07 2.86
N LEU A 530 5.65 -6.12 3.11
CA LEU A 530 4.99 -5.37 4.16
C LEU A 530 4.68 -6.34 5.29
N VAL A 531 5.04 -5.98 6.51
CA VAL A 531 4.64 -6.71 7.72
C VAL A 531 3.68 -5.85 8.53
N ALA A 532 2.65 -6.45 9.09
CA ALA A 532 1.66 -5.73 9.87
C ALA A 532 1.29 -6.47 11.15
N ALA A 533 1.04 -5.72 12.22
CA ALA A 533 0.59 -6.25 13.49
C ALA A 533 -0.19 -5.16 14.28
N ARG A 534 -0.87 -5.58 15.35
CA ARG A 534 -1.61 -4.63 16.22
C ARG A 534 -0.76 -4.04 17.36
N THR A 535 0.46 -4.52 17.52
CA THR A 535 1.40 -4.02 18.54
C THR A 535 2.81 -3.94 17.96
N ALA A 536 3.60 -2.98 18.45
CA ALA A 536 4.99 -2.82 18.04
C ALA A 536 5.83 -4.09 18.29
N GLY A 537 5.67 -4.73 19.44
CA GLY A 537 6.43 -5.95 19.76
C GLY A 537 6.16 -7.12 18.79
N ARG A 538 4.91 -7.29 18.31
CA ARG A 538 4.59 -8.29 17.28
C ARG A 538 5.09 -7.89 15.90
N LEU A 539 5.07 -6.60 15.59
CA LEU A 539 5.63 -6.07 14.36
C LEU A 539 7.13 -6.35 14.28
N ASP A 540 7.86 -6.07 15.37
CA ASP A 540 9.30 -6.32 15.47
C ASP A 540 9.62 -7.82 15.40
N ALA A 541 8.81 -8.66 16.03
CA ALA A 541 8.94 -10.12 15.96
C ALA A 541 8.71 -10.64 14.53
N ALA A 542 7.75 -10.08 13.80
CA ALA A 542 7.49 -10.42 12.40
C ALA A 542 8.67 -10.03 11.48
N GLU A 543 9.22 -8.82 11.65
CA GLU A 543 10.41 -8.40 10.93
C GLU A 543 11.61 -9.32 11.21
N ALA A 544 11.87 -9.62 12.49
CA ALA A 544 12.96 -10.51 12.89
C ALA A 544 12.80 -11.91 12.27
N LEU A 545 11.57 -12.44 12.26
CA LEU A 545 11.25 -13.73 11.62
C LEU A 545 11.55 -13.70 10.10
N VAL A 546 11.15 -12.64 9.41
CA VAL A 546 11.39 -12.48 7.96
C VAL A 546 12.89 -12.42 7.68
N ARG A 547 13.64 -11.61 8.42
CA ARG A 547 15.09 -11.46 8.24
C ARG A 547 15.86 -12.76 8.55
N ALA A 548 15.49 -13.46 9.61
CA ALA A 548 16.10 -14.75 9.98
C ALA A 548 15.85 -15.80 8.88
N ALA A 549 14.60 -16.00 8.47
CA ALA A 549 14.25 -16.96 7.45
C ALA A 549 14.92 -16.67 6.10
N SER A 550 15.05 -15.39 5.72
CA SER A 550 15.74 -14.97 4.50
C SER A 550 17.25 -15.27 4.56
N THR A 551 17.86 -15.12 5.74
CA THR A 551 19.29 -15.44 5.95
C THR A 551 19.52 -16.95 5.93
N ASP A 552 18.63 -17.74 6.51
CA ASP A 552 18.73 -19.20 6.60
C ASP A 552 18.73 -19.89 5.23
N LEU A 553 18.19 -19.23 4.18
CA LEU A 553 18.25 -19.73 2.80
C LEU A 553 19.69 -19.98 2.33
N ALA A 554 20.67 -19.21 2.81
CA ALA A 554 22.08 -19.44 2.48
C ALA A 554 22.58 -20.81 2.92
N GLY A 555 22.07 -21.33 4.06
CA GLY A 555 22.42 -22.64 4.58
C GLY A 555 21.76 -23.84 3.87
N LEU A 556 20.68 -23.57 3.10
CA LEU A 556 19.95 -24.64 2.38
C LEU A 556 20.48 -24.86 0.96
N PHE A 557 21.14 -23.86 0.37
CA PHE A 557 21.59 -23.86 -1.03
C PHE A 557 23.11 -23.59 -1.16
N GLY A 558 23.83 -23.55 -0.04
CA GLY A 558 25.27 -23.35 0.03
C GLY A 558 26.10 -24.65 -0.07
#